data_7e74ba610cf1f6b91874ad1877926020
#
_entry.id   7e74ba610cf1f6b91874ad1877926020
#
_cell.length_a   1.000
_cell.length_b   1.000
_cell.length_c   1.000
_cell.angle_alpha   90.00
_cell.angle_beta   90.00
_cell.angle_gamma   90.00
#
_symmetry.space_group_name_H-M   'P 1'
#
loop_
_entity.id
_entity.type
_entity.pdbx_description
1 polymer ?
#
loop_
_entity_poly.entity_id
_entity_poly.type
_entity_poly.pdbx_seq_one_letter_code
_entity_poly.pdbx_strand_id
1 'polypeptide(L)'
;LRAALIREVTLLLDDTPVVAARSVLPLTSLTGANRSLGHMGSRSLGLELYKRPTCQRDQVWARIGSPAEAMPVCWGRQSRFIKRGEPLLVAEYFLPALWEKVGATSVSSGLL
;
A
#
# COMPACT_ATOMS: atom_id res chain seq x y z
N LEU A 1 6.47 -20.24 -10.56
CA LEU A 1 5.93 -19.71 -9.29
C LEU A 1 7.04 -19.21 -8.40
N ARG A 2 6.86 -18.00 -7.91
CA ARG A 2 7.83 -17.40 -7.00
C ARG A 2 7.14 -17.10 -5.68
N ALA A 3 7.84 -17.36 -4.58
CA ALA A 3 7.33 -17.06 -3.27
C ALA A 3 7.41 -15.55 -3.02
N ALA A 4 6.45 -15.07 -2.26
CA ALA A 4 6.40 -13.67 -1.85
C ALA A 4 5.85 -13.58 -0.42
N LEU A 5 6.27 -12.55 0.29
CA LEU A 5 5.66 -12.17 1.54
C LEU A 5 4.48 -11.25 1.22
N ILE A 6 3.32 -11.59 1.72
CA ILE A 6 2.13 -10.74 1.61
C ILE A 6 1.92 -10.05 2.95
N ARG A 7 1.79 -8.74 2.89
CA ARG A 7 1.53 -7.94 4.07
C ARG A 7 0.21 -7.19 3.88
N GLU A 8 -0.71 -7.37 4.81
CA GLU A 8 -2.00 -6.69 4.76
C GLU A 8 -2.14 -5.79 5.99
N VAL A 9 -2.54 -4.55 5.76
CA VAL A 9 -2.74 -3.59 6.83
C VAL A 9 -4.01 -2.79 6.57
N THR A 10 -4.61 -2.30 7.65
CA THR A 10 -5.72 -1.37 7.58
C THR A 10 -5.29 -0.09 8.27
N LEU A 11 -5.41 1.03 7.58
CA LEU A 11 -5.10 2.33 8.14
C LEU A 11 -6.36 2.92 8.73
N LEU A 12 -6.25 3.46 9.93
CA LEU A 12 -7.35 4.04 10.67
C LEU A 12 -7.19 5.55 10.75
N LEU A 13 -8.31 6.25 10.70
CA LEU A 13 -8.40 7.66 11.02
C LEU A 13 -9.47 7.82 12.09
N ASP A 14 -9.08 8.27 13.27
CA ASP A 14 -9.97 8.33 14.44
C ASP A 14 -10.66 6.97 14.69
N ASP A 15 -9.88 5.91 14.71
CA ASP A 15 -10.33 4.53 14.91
C ASP A 15 -11.27 3.98 13.82
N THR A 16 -11.45 4.71 12.74
CA THR A 16 -12.27 4.26 11.60
C THR A 16 -11.38 3.79 10.47
N PRO A 17 -11.58 2.58 9.94
CA PRO A 17 -10.84 2.11 8.77
C PRO A 17 -11.08 3.00 7.56
N VAL A 18 -10.01 3.50 6.96
CA VAL A 18 -10.09 4.41 5.80
C VAL A 18 -9.32 3.89 4.59
N VAL A 19 -8.30 3.08 4.79
CA VAL A 19 -7.53 2.48 3.70
C VAL A 19 -7.23 1.03 4.05
N ALA A 20 -7.47 0.13 3.12
CA ALA A 20 -6.99 -1.24 3.21
C ALA A 20 -5.85 -1.40 2.21
N ALA A 21 -4.69 -1.82 2.68
CA ALA A 21 -3.50 -1.94 1.84
C ALA A 21 -2.99 -3.37 1.85
N ARG A 22 -2.50 -3.80 0.70
CA ARG A 22 -1.88 -5.11 0.53
C ARG A 22 -0.57 -4.94 -0.21
N SER A 23 0.51 -5.37 0.41
CA SER A 23 1.84 -5.30 -0.17
C SER A 23 2.30 -6.70 -0.56
N VAL A 24 2.91 -6.80 -1.71
CA VAL A 24 3.51 -8.03 -2.20
C VAL A 24 5.01 -7.80 -2.30
N LEU A 25 5.77 -8.51 -1.47
CA LEU A 25 7.20 -8.40 -1.40
C LEU A 25 7.81 -9.73 -1.87
N PRO A 26 8.23 -9.82 -3.14
CA PRO A 26 8.87 -11.03 -3.62
C PRO A 26 10.08 -11.39 -2.76
N LEU A 27 10.25 -12.66 -2.42
CA LEU A 27 11.39 -13.06 -1.58
C LEU A 27 12.72 -12.70 -2.22
N THR A 28 12.78 -12.68 -3.54
CA THR A 28 13.97 -12.23 -4.27
C THR A 28 14.30 -10.76 -4.05
N SER A 29 13.32 -9.96 -3.64
CA SER A 29 13.52 -8.55 -3.30
C SER A 29 13.92 -8.32 -1.84
N LEU A 30 13.84 -9.35 -1.00
CA LEU A 30 14.09 -9.28 0.44
C LEU A 30 15.48 -9.78 0.82
N THR A 31 16.45 -9.58 -0.05
CA THR A 31 17.83 -9.99 0.16
C THR A 31 18.72 -8.79 0.46
N GLY A 32 19.91 -9.06 0.98
CA GLY A 32 20.89 -8.00 1.26
C GLY A 32 20.32 -6.94 2.20
N ALA A 33 20.47 -5.68 1.81
CA ALA A 33 20.03 -4.56 2.62
C ALA A 33 18.50 -4.43 2.72
N ASN A 34 17.75 -5.13 1.87
CA ASN A 34 16.27 -5.14 1.94
C ASN A 34 15.71 -6.20 2.90
N ARG A 35 16.55 -6.98 3.54
CA ARG A 35 16.08 -8.07 4.44
C ARG A 35 15.16 -7.55 5.55
N SER A 36 15.44 -6.36 6.04
CA SER A 36 14.64 -5.75 7.10
C SER A 36 13.17 -5.55 6.71
N LEU A 37 12.88 -5.43 5.42
CA LEU A 37 11.50 -5.31 4.94
C LEU A 37 10.68 -6.57 5.18
N GLY A 38 11.32 -7.71 5.34
CA GLY A 38 10.66 -8.97 5.69
C GLY A 38 10.39 -9.15 7.18
N HIS A 39 10.88 -8.26 8.03
CA HIS A 39 10.83 -8.38 9.48
C HIS A 39 10.25 -7.13 10.16
N MET A 40 9.34 -6.44 9.49
CA MET A 40 8.84 -5.16 9.99
C MET A 40 7.81 -5.30 11.12
N GLY A 41 7.14 -6.44 11.23
CA GLY A 41 6.05 -6.56 12.18
C GLY A 41 4.97 -5.50 11.93
N SER A 42 4.62 -4.74 12.97
CA SER A 42 3.61 -3.69 12.88
C SER A 42 4.15 -2.34 12.39
N ARG A 43 5.44 -2.25 12.07
CA ARG A 43 6.02 -0.99 11.60
C ARG A 43 5.47 -0.61 10.24
N SER A 44 5.45 0.70 9.95
CA SER A 44 4.93 1.22 8.69
C SER A 44 5.86 0.90 7.53
N LEU A 45 5.33 0.22 6.50
CA LEU A 45 6.08 -0.01 5.27
C LEU A 45 6.42 1.32 4.58
N GLY A 46 5.49 2.27 4.58
CA GLY A 46 5.75 3.57 3.96
C GLY A 46 6.97 4.25 4.56
N LEU A 47 7.10 4.25 5.87
CA LEU A 47 8.26 4.84 6.52
C LEU A 47 9.55 4.12 6.14
N GLU A 48 9.51 2.80 6.07
CA GLU A 48 10.70 2.02 5.67
C GLU A 48 11.10 2.29 4.21
N LEU A 49 10.11 2.42 3.32
CA LEU A 49 10.38 2.69 1.90
C LEU A 49 11.04 4.06 1.70
N TYR A 50 10.71 5.05 2.54
CA TYR A 50 11.26 6.39 2.39
C TYR A 50 12.53 6.63 3.21
N LYS A 51 12.99 5.65 3.97
CA LYS A 51 14.35 5.71 4.53
C LYS A 51 15.37 5.61 3.41
N ARG A 52 16.51 6.25 3.60
CA ARG A 52 17.57 6.23 2.57
C ARG A 52 18.17 4.83 2.38
N PRO A 53 18.45 4.40 1.13
CA PRO A 53 18.10 5.11 -0.10
C PRO A 53 16.59 5.09 -0.33
N THR A 54 16.04 6.25 -0.72
CA THR A 54 14.62 6.39 -0.94
C THR A 54 14.16 5.50 -2.10
N CYS A 55 13.01 4.85 -1.96
CA CYS A 55 12.42 4.08 -3.04
C CYS A 55 11.92 4.99 -4.15
N GLN A 56 11.76 4.41 -5.33
CA GLN A 56 11.14 5.09 -6.47
C GLN A 56 9.83 4.39 -6.77
N ARG A 57 8.76 5.18 -6.93
CA ARG A 57 7.50 4.69 -7.48
C ARG A 57 7.59 4.83 -8.99
N ASP A 58 7.75 3.73 -9.70
CA ASP A 58 7.97 3.78 -11.14
C ASP A 58 6.72 3.47 -11.96
N GLN A 59 5.69 2.88 -11.36
CA GLN A 59 4.41 2.64 -12.02
C GLN A 59 3.28 2.79 -11.03
N VAL A 60 2.16 3.36 -11.50
CA VAL A 60 0.93 3.51 -10.72
C VAL A 60 -0.25 3.18 -11.60
N TRP A 61 -1.17 2.37 -11.09
CA TRP A 61 -2.41 2.02 -11.77
C TRP A 61 -3.59 2.34 -10.87
N ALA A 62 -4.64 2.92 -11.45
CA ALA A 62 -5.92 2.98 -10.77
C ALA A 62 -6.56 1.60 -10.76
N ARG A 63 -7.31 1.28 -9.71
CA ARG A 63 -8.05 0.03 -9.61
C ARG A 63 -9.42 0.27 -9.04
N ILE A 64 -10.35 -0.64 -9.41
CA ILE A 64 -11.64 -0.75 -8.77
C ILE A 64 -11.75 -2.19 -8.30
N GLY A 65 -12.09 -2.40 -7.05
CA GLY A 65 -12.20 -3.74 -6.50
C GLY A 65 -12.56 -3.72 -5.04
N SER A 66 -12.64 -4.91 -4.47
CA SER A 66 -12.88 -5.08 -3.05
C SER A 66 -11.60 -5.58 -2.38
N PRO A 67 -11.20 -4.98 -1.24
CA PRO A 67 -10.01 -5.44 -0.53
C PRO A 67 -10.19 -6.81 0.12
N ALA A 68 -11.43 -7.21 0.41
CA ALA A 68 -11.75 -8.50 1.00
C ALA A 68 -13.18 -8.86 0.66
N GLU A 69 -13.53 -10.13 0.81
CA GLU A 69 -14.81 -10.68 0.37
C GLU A 69 -16.01 -9.94 0.93
N ALA A 70 -15.98 -9.55 2.19
CA ALA A 70 -17.10 -8.90 2.86
C ALA A 70 -17.05 -7.38 2.78
N MET A 71 -16.09 -6.81 2.05
CA MET A 71 -15.91 -5.37 1.98
C MET A 71 -16.46 -4.79 0.68
N PRO A 72 -16.86 -3.52 0.69
CA PRO A 72 -17.42 -2.90 -0.51
C PRO A 72 -16.39 -2.78 -1.63
N VAL A 73 -16.89 -2.73 -2.86
CA VAL A 73 -16.08 -2.35 -4.02
C VAL A 73 -15.77 -0.87 -3.89
N CYS A 74 -14.52 -0.52 -4.08
CA CYS A 74 -14.07 0.87 -3.97
C CYS A 74 -12.91 1.15 -4.92
N TRP A 75 -12.62 2.42 -5.08
CA TRP A 75 -11.45 2.88 -5.82
C TRP A 75 -10.18 2.60 -5.04
N GLY A 76 -9.12 2.34 -5.77
CA GLY A 76 -7.81 2.15 -5.19
C GLY A 76 -6.73 2.44 -6.20
N ARG A 77 -5.50 2.22 -5.78
CA ARG A 77 -4.34 2.29 -6.67
C ARG A 77 -3.40 1.14 -6.37
N GLN A 78 -2.71 0.70 -7.38
CA GLN A 78 -1.60 -0.23 -7.25
C GLN A 78 -0.34 0.47 -7.70
N SER A 79 0.70 0.40 -6.90
CA SER A 79 1.98 1.04 -7.19
C SER A 79 3.08 -0.01 -7.23
N ARG A 80 4.03 0.18 -8.13
CA ARG A 80 5.29 -0.56 -8.09
C ARG A 80 6.37 0.38 -7.56
N PHE A 81 7.02 -0.06 -6.49
CA PHE A 81 8.17 0.64 -5.92
C PHE A 81 9.43 -0.14 -6.21
N ILE A 82 10.51 0.59 -6.44
CA ILE A 82 11.84 0.02 -6.57
C ILE A 82 12.65 0.48 -5.36
N LYS A 83 13.10 -0.47 -4.55
CA LYS A 83 13.92 -0.20 -3.38
C LYS A 83 15.24 -0.95 -3.52
N ARG A 84 16.34 -0.22 -3.62
CA ARG A 84 17.66 -0.79 -3.86
C ARG A 84 17.67 -1.70 -5.08
N GLY A 85 17.00 -1.26 -6.15
CA GLY A 85 16.94 -2.00 -7.42
C GLY A 85 15.93 -3.14 -7.45
N GLU A 86 15.18 -3.39 -6.36
CA GLU A 86 14.28 -4.52 -6.27
C GLU A 86 12.80 -4.09 -6.22
N PRO A 87 11.91 -4.79 -6.95
CA PRO A 87 10.52 -4.38 -7.05
C PRO A 87 9.68 -4.84 -5.86
N LEU A 88 8.74 -4.00 -5.48
CA LEU A 88 7.69 -4.28 -4.51
C LEU A 88 6.38 -3.75 -5.08
N LEU A 89 5.28 -4.43 -4.77
CA LEU A 89 3.95 -3.97 -5.18
C LEU A 89 3.14 -3.60 -3.94
N VAL A 90 2.42 -2.50 -4.03
CA VAL A 90 1.51 -2.07 -2.97
C VAL A 90 0.17 -1.70 -3.59
N ALA A 91 -0.89 -2.38 -3.17
CA ALA A 91 -2.26 -2.04 -3.53
C ALA A 91 -2.92 -1.36 -2.34
N GLU A 92 -3.57 -0.24 -2.60
CA GLU A 92 -4.29 0.53 -1.59
C GLU A 92 -5.72 0.71 -2.06
N TYR A 93 -6.69 0.39 -1.20
CA TYR A 93 -8.10 0.61 -1.47
C TYR A 93 -8.62 1.70 -0.54
N PHE A 94 -9.24 2.71 -1.12
CA PHE A 94 -9.74 3.86 -0.39
C PHE A 94 -11.17 3.58 0.04
N LEU A 95 -11.34 3.26 1.32
CA LEU A 95 -12.64 2.84 1.85
C LEU A 95 -13.62 4.02 1.88
N PRO A 96 -14.94 3.75 1.85
CA PRO A 96 -15.94 4.82 1.85
C PRO A 96 -15.78 5.84 2.97
N ALA A 97 -15.36 5.39 4.16
CA ALA A 97 -15.17 6.28 5.29
C ALA A 97 -14.06 7.31 5.07
N LEU A 98 -13.08 7.03 4.20
CA LEU A 98 -12.04 8.02 3.87
C LEU A 98 -12.66 9.26 3.25
N TRP A 99 -13.55 9.05 2.28
CA TRP A 99 -14.19 10.15 1.56
C TRP A 99 -15.05 10.99 2.47
N GLU A 100 -15.75 10.38 3.41
CA GLU A 100 -16.53 11.07 4.41
C GLU A 100 -15.66 11.91 5.34
N LYS A 101 -14.55 11.33 5.82
CA LYS A 101 -13.63 11.98 6.76
C LYS A 101 -12.93 13.19 6.16
N VAL A 102 -12.66 13.17 4.86
CA VAL A 102 -11.92 14.26 4.21
C VAL A 102 -12.85 15.24 3.47
N GLY A 103 -14.16 15.11 3.64
CA GLY A 103 -15.11 15.99 2.97
C GLY A 103 -15.21 15.67 1.49
N ALA A 104 -15.73 14.50 1.16
CA ALA A 104 -15.72 13.94 -0.19
C ALA A 104 -16.35 14.81 -1.26
N THR A 105 -17.28 15.67 -0.90
CA THR A 105 -17.94 16.57 -1.85
C THR A 105 -17.00 17.59 -2.46
N SER A 106 -15.83 17.80 -1.85
CA SER A 106 -14.84 18.77 -2.33
C SER A 106 -13.59 18.12 -2.89
N VAL A 107 -13.64 16.84 -3.14
CA VAL A 107 -12.45 16.02 -3.35
C VAL A 107 -12.01 15.91 -4.79
N SER A 108 -12.81 16.34 -5.72
CA SER A 108 -12.57 16.09 -7.15
C SER A 108 -11.14 16.38 -7.62
N SER A 109 -10.39 17.20 -6.93
CA SER A 109 -9.06 17.60 -7.35
C SER A 109 -7.93 17.24 -6.39
N GLY A 110 -8.24 16.79 -5.19
CA GLY A 110 -7.24 16.78 -4.14
C GLY A 110 -6.60 15.43 -3.81
N LEU A 111 -7.33 14.35 -3.93
CA LEU A 111 -6.88 13.05 -3.42
C LEU A 111 -6.33 12.12 -4.48
N LEU A 112 -6.63 12.37 -5.69
CA LEU A 112 -6.14 11.59 -6.80
C LEU A 112 -5.19 12.41 -7.66
#